data_6f84b0fd6152b8a876adb7355584fd60
#
_entry.id   6f84b0fd6152b8a876adb7355584fd60
#
_cell.length_a   1.000
_cell.length_b   1.000
_cell.length_c   1.000
_cell.angle_alpha   90.00
_cell.angle_beta   90.00
_cell.angle_gamma   90.00
#
_symmetry.space_group_name_H-M   'P 1'
#
loop_
_entity.id
_entity.type
_entity.pdbx_description
1 polymer ?
#
loop_
_entity_poly.entity_id
_entity_poly.type
_entity_poly.pdbx_seq_one_letter_code
_entity_poly.pdbx_strand_id
1 'polypeptide(L)'
;MQMAIDACRRGLARGQSPFGCAIALGDRVVSSEHNTVVLTTDITAHAGVNAIRVANKNVGDIFLSGAMVATTCEPCPMCMSALHWARVGTVYYGAGIADAESAGFNELQVPGQELLRMGGSDVKLVSGMMAEECRQLFQEWLANPNRKVY
;
A
#
# COMPACT_ATOMS: atom_id res chain seq x y z
N MET A 1 4.02 -1.52 10.44
CA MET A 1 2.59 -1.66 10.05
C MET A 1 1.70 -0.59 10.70
N GLN A 2 1.79 -0.31 12.01
CA GLN A 2 0.91 0.68 12.66
C GLN A 2 0.83 2.02 11.92
N MET A 3 1.96 2.55 11.45
CA MET A 3 1.98 3.81 10.69
C MET A 3 1.22 3.75 9.36
N ALA A 4 1.19 2.60 8.70
CA ALA A 4 0.39 2.40 7.49
C ALA A 4 -1.11 2.39 7.83
N ILE A 5 -1.50 1.74 8.94
CA ILE A 5 -2.88 1.73 9.47
C ILE A 5 -3.32 3.15 9.83
N ASP A 6 -2.48 3.91 10.54
CA ASP A 6 -2.79 5.29 10.91
C ASP A 6 -2.92 6.20 9.68
N ALA A 7 -2.06 6.00 8.67
CA ALA A 7 -2.18 6.70 7.39
C ALA A 7 -3.50 6.37 6.69
N CYS A 8 -3.89 5.09 6.64
CA CYS A 8 -5.16 4.66 6.09
C CYS A 8 -6.33 5.37 6.79
N ARG A 9 -6.38 5.38 8.13
CA ARG A 9 -7.44 6.04 8.90
C ARG A 9 -7.49 7.55 8.64
N ARG A 10 -6.33 8.23 8.46
CA ARG A 10 -6.32 9.63 8.02
C ARG A 10 -6.97 9.81 6.63
N GLY A 11 -6.77 8.85 5.73
CA GLY A 11 -7.43 8.82 4.42
C GLY A 11 -8.94 8.61 4.54
N LEU A 12 -9.37 7.62 5.33
CA LEU A 12 -10.78 7.32 5.58
C LEU A 12 -11.53 8.55 6.11
N ALA A 13 -10.95 9.27 7.06
CA ALA A 13 -11.51 10.51 7.61
C ALA A 13 -11.70 11.62 6.55
N ARG A 14 -11.01 11.50 5.39
CA ARG A 14 -11.10 12.40 4.24
C ARG A 14 -11.91 11.81 3.07
N GLY A 15 -12.64 10.72 3.30
CA GLY A 15 -13.45 10.06 2.29
C GLY A 15 -12.64 9.29 1.24
N GLN A 16 -11.38 8.94 1.54
CA GLN A 16 -10.54 8.15 0.65
C GLN A 16 -10.73 6.65 0.87
N SER A 17 -10.21 5.84 -0.06
CA SER A 17 -10.26 4.37 0.01
C SER A 17 -9.34 3.79 1.09
N PRO A 18 -9.62 2.56 1.59
CA PRO A 18 -9.04 2.01 2.83
C PRO A 18 -7.63 1.44 2.64
N PHE A 19 -6.73 2.22 2.03
CA PHE A 19 -5.37 1.79 1.77
C PHE A 19 -4.36 2.75 2.38
N GLY A 20 -3.37 2.20 3.08
CA GLY A 20 -2.27 2.93 3.68
C GLY A 20 -0.93 2.24 3.43
N CYS A 21 0.14 3.04 3.35
CA CYS A 21 1.51 2.55 3.15
C CYS A 21 2.50 3.40 3.94
N ALA A 22 3.48 2.74 4.55
CA ALA A 22 4.61 3.39 5.20
C ALA A 22 5.93 2.78 4.74
N ILE A 23 6.96 3.60 4.57
CA ILE A 23 8.30 3.18 4.12
C ILE A 23 9.32 3.63 5.14
N ALA A 24 10.22 2.72 5.52
CA ALA A 24 11.34 2.98 6.41
C ALA A 24 12.67 2.58 5.76
N LEU A 25 13.70 3.40 6.00
CA LEU A 25 15.11 3.14 5.68
C LEU A 25 15.90 3.05 6.99
N GLY A 26 16.40 1.87 7.29
CA GLY A 26 16.93 1.58 8.63
C GLY A 26 15.85 1.86 9.69
N ASP A 27 16.21 2.62 10.72
CA ASP A 27 15.29 2.98 11.82
C ASP A 27 14.45 4.23 11.55
N ARG A 28 14.60 4.87 10.37
CA ARG A 28 13.91 6.11 10.03
C ARG A 28 12.72 5.84 9.12
N VAL A 29 11.52 6.21 9.54
CA VAL A 29 10.36 6.27 8.65
C VAL A 29 10.50 7.47 7.72
N VAL A 30 10.53 7.21 6.40
CA VAL A 30 10.73 8.22 5.36
C VAL A 30 9.43 8.64 4.67
N SER A 31 8.36 7.84 4.80
CA SER A 31 7.01 8.22 4.35
C SER A 31 5.92 7.43 5.08
N SER A 32 4.70 8.00 5.14
CA SER A 32 3.51 7.35 5.68
C SER A 32 2.28 7.98 5.03
N GLU A 33 1.77 7.33 3.98
CA GLU A 33 0.78 7.90 3.05
C GLU A 33 -0.45 7.01 2.93
N HIS A 34 -1.56 7.62 2.53
CA HIS A 34 -2.81 6.94 2.20
C HIS A 34 -3.15 7.08 0.71
N ASN A 35 -4.12 6.31 0.26
CA ASN A 35 -4.71 6.44 -1.07
C ASN A 35 -5.34 7.83 -1.25
N THR A 36 -5.13 8.44 -2.43
CA THR A 36 -5.69 9.76 -2.78
C THR A 36 -6.37 9.76 -4.15
N VAL A 37 -6.71 8.59 -4.70
CA VAL A 37 -7.33 8.45 -6.03
C VAL A 37 -8.55 9.34 -6.20
N VAL A 38 -9.47 9.31 -5.23
CA VAL A 38 -10.71 10.09 -5.27
C VAL A 38 -10.42 11.58 -5.15
N LEU A 39 -9.47 11.96 -4.28
CA LEU A 39 -9.11 13.37 -4.03
C LEU A 39 -8.45 14.01 -5.26
N THR A 40 -7.54 13.28 -5.90
CA THR A 40 -6.71 13.82 -7.00
C THR A 40 -7.26 13.51 -8.39
N THR A 41 -8.31 12.68 -8.47
CA THR A 41 -8.83 12.15 -9.76
C THR A 41 -7.71 11.47 -10.57
N ASP A 42 -6.82 10.75 -9.88
CA ASP A 42 -5.68 10.05 -10.46
C ASP A 42 -5.68 8.59 -10.00
N ILE A 43 -6.00 7.67 -10.92
CA ILE A 43 -6.07 6.23 -10.63
C ILE A 43 -4.73 5.65 -10.15
N THR A 44 -3.62 6.31 -10.44
CA THR A 44 -2.29 5.87 -10.00
C THR A 44 -1.94 6.32 -8.58
N ALA A 45 -2.74 7.21 -7.96
CA ALA A 45 -2.48 7.76 -6.63
C ALA A 45 -2.80 6.77 -5.49
N HIS A 46 -2.43 5.51 -5.66
CA HIS A 46 -2.49 4.47 -4.62
C HIS A 46 -1.54 4.79 -3.46
N ALA A 47 -1.85 4.30 -2.27
CA ALA A 47 -1.04 4.52 -1.06
C ALA A 47 0.44 4.16 -1.25
N GLY A 48 0.73 3.03 -1.93
CA GLY A 48 2.10 2.60 -2.23
C GLY A 48 2.84 3.56 -3.15
N VAL A 49 2.19 4.03 -4.23
CA VAL A 49 2.77 5.00 -5.17
C VAL A 49 3.02 6.35 -4.48
N ASN A 50 2.04 6.81 -3.68
CA ASN A 50 2.19 8.05 -2.91
C ASN A 50 3.34 7.96 -1.91
N ALA A 51 3.45 6.82 -1.20
CA ALA A 51 4.53 6.60 -0.25
C ALA A 51 5.91 6.61 -0.93
N ILE A 52 6.06 5.99 -2.10
CA ILE A 52 7.30 6.04 -2.88
C ILE A 52 7.64 7.49 -3.27
N ARG A 53 6.68 8.25 -3.80
CA ARG A 53 6.89 9.65 -4.21
C ARG A 53 7.39 10.52 -3.06
N VAL A 54 6.78 10.38 -1.88
CA VAL A 54 7.18 11.13 -0.68
C VAL A 54 8.53 10.64 -0.15
N ALA A 55 8.75 9.32 -0.09
CA ALA A 55 10.01 8.74 0.36
C ALA A 55 11.19 9.20 -0.49
N ASN A 56 11.09 9.10 -1.83
CA ASN A 56 12.14 9.54 -2.76
C ASN A 56 12.48 11.02 -2.58
N LYS A 57 11.46 11.87 -2.42
CA LYS A 57 11.66 13.30 -2.14
C LYS A 57 12.38 13.54 -0.82
N ASN A 58 12.01 12.81 0.25
CA ASN A 58 12.58 12.98 1.58
C ASN A 58 13.99 12.40 1.70
N VAL A 59 14.32 11.40 0.89
CA VAL A 59 15.65 10.78 0.81
C VAL A 59 16.56 11.53 -0.16
N GLY A 60 15.98 12.15 -1.20
CA GLY A 60 16.71 12.82 -2.27
C GLY A 60 17.30 11.84 -3.29
N ASP A 61 16.74 10.61 -3.39
CA ASP A 61 17.17 9.56 -4.30
C ASP A 61 15.94 8.89 -4.95
N ILE A 62 16.09 8.41 -6.17
CA ILE A 62 15.09 7.59 -6.87
C ILE A 62 15.07 6.15 -6.35
N PHE A 63 16.14 5.69 -5.70
CA PHE A 63 16.24 4.37 -5.12
C PHE A 63 16.03 4.39 -3.60
N LEU A 64 15.24 3.44 -3.13
CA LEU A 64 14.97 3.18 -1.71
C LEU A 64 15.60 1.82 -1.33
N SER A 65 16.86 1.62 -1.75
CA SER A 65 17.56 0.35 -1.66
C SER A 65 17.55 -0.20 -0.22
N GLY A 66 17.04 -1.43 -0.07
CA GLY A 66 16.95 -2.10 1.24
C GLY A 66 15.82 -1.58 2.15
N ALA A 67 14.99 -0.63 1.70
CA ALA A 67 13.88 -0.14 2.50
C ALA A 67 12.91 -1.26 2.91
N MET A 68 12.34 -1.11 4.10
CA MET A 68 11.18 -1.88 4.57
C MET A 68 9.90 -1.11 4.26
N VAL A 69 8.95 -1.78 3.65
CA VAL A 69 7.63 -1.22 3.29
C VAL A 69 6.56 -1.98 4.04
N ALA A 70 5.60 -1.27 4.61
CA ALA A 70 4.39 -1.84 5.20
C ALA A 70 3.16 -1.30 4.48
N THR A 71 2.29 -2.19 3.98
CA THR A 71 1.03 -1.84 3.33
C THR A 71 -0.14 -2.50 4.05
N THR A 72 -1.26 -1.82 4.19
CA THR A 72 -2.45 -2.37 4.85
C THR A 72 -3.11 -3.48 4.05
N CYS A 73 -2.92 -3.47 2.72
CA CYS A 73 -3.37 -4.51 1.80
C CYS A 73 -2.22 -4.97 0.91
N GLU A 74 -2.28 -6.19 0.40
CA GLU A 74 -1.34 -6.72 -0.59
C GLU A 74 -1.18 -5.72 -1.73
N PRO A 75 0.05 -5.34 -2.12
CA PRO A 75 0.23 -4.38 -3.20
C PRO A 75 -0.27 -4.95 -4.53
N CYS A 76 -1.16 -4.22 -5.19
CA CYS A 76 -1.57 -4.54 -6.55
C CYS A 76 -0.36 -4.55 -7.52
N PRO A 77 -0.47 -5.13 -8.72
CA PRO A 77 0.65 -5.20 -9.68
C PRO A 77 1.32 -3.85 -9.97
N MET A 78 0.55 -2.77 -10.07
CA MET A 78 1.11 -1.41 -10.26
C MET A 78 2.02 -1.00 -9.10
N CYS A 79 1.53 -1.14 -7.86
CA CYS A 79 2.31 -0.76 -6.67
C CYS A 79 3.52 -1.67 -6.48
N MET A 80 3.36 -2.99 -6.68
CA MET A 80 4.45 -3.94 -6.54
C MET A 80 5.56 -3.67 -7.57
N SER A 81 5.20 -3.38 -8.82
CA SER A 81 6.16 -3.01 -9.86
C SER A 81 6.90 -1.71 -9.51
N ALA A 82 6.19 -0.71 -8.99
CA ALA A 82 6.82 0.54 -8.53
C ALA A 82 7.80 0.32 -7.37
N LEU A 83 7.45 -0.56 -6.40
CA LEU A 83 8.34 -0.94 -5.30
C LEU A 83 9.58 -1.69 -5.79
N HIS A 84 9.43 -2.58 -6.77
CA HIS A 84 10.57 -3.22 -7.45
C HIS A 84 11.50 -2.19 -8.10
N TRP A 85 10.96 -1.24 -8.89
CA TRP A 85 11.74 -0.16 -9.50
C TRP A 85 12.47 0.70 -8.48
N ALA A 86 11.85 0.96 -7.32
CA ALA A 86 12.46 1.69 -6.21
C ALA A 86 13.52 0.86 -5.45
N ARG A 87 13.74 -0.41 -5.80
CA ARG A 87 14.71 -1.34 -5.18
C ARG A 87 14.48 -1.56 -3.68
N VAL A 88 13.23 -1.60 -3.25
CA VAL A 88 12.94 -1.91 -1.84
C VAL A 88 13.39 -3.32 -1.47
N GLY A 89 13.73 -3.54 -0.20
CA GLY A 89 14.22 -4.85 0.26
C GLY A 89 13.09 -5.80 0.62
N THR A 90 12.15 -5.34 1.44
CA THR A 90 11.07 -6.19 1.97
C THR A 90 9.77 -5.41 2.04
N VAL A 91 8.70 -6.06 1.61
CA VAL A 91 7.32 -5.55 1.69
C VAL A 91 6.52 -6.44 2.63
N TYR A 92 5.94 -5.86 3.66
CA TYR A 92 5.02 -6.50 4.59
C TYR A 92 3.60 -6.04 4.29
N TYR A 93 2.63 -6.97 4.27
CA TYR A 93 1.23 -6.59 4.11
C TYR A 93 0.30 -7.30 5.09
N GLY A 94 -0.85 -6.69 5.36
CA GLY A 94 -1.84 -7.22 6.30
C GLY A 94 -2.94 -8.01 5.60
N ALA A 95 -3.89 -7.32 5.00
CA ALA A 95 -5.01 -7.89 4.24
C ALA A 95 -4.56 -8.34 2.85
N GLY A 96 -5.26 -9.31 2.26
CA GLY A 96 -4.98 -9.82 0.92
C GLY A 96 -5.83 -9.19 -0.18
N ILE A 97 -5.56 -9.57 -1.44
CA ILE A 97 -6.34 -9.16 -2.62
C ILE A 97 -7.82 -9.54 -2.45
N ALA A 98 -8.12 -10.74 -1.92
CA ALA A 98 -9.48 -11.21 -1.70
C ALA A 98 -10.27 -10.35 -0.71
N ASP A 99 -9.61 -9.74 0.28
CA ASP A 99 -10.26 -8.82 1.22
C ASP A 99 -10.69 -7.52 0.50
N ALA A 100 -9.83 -6.99 -0.39
CA ALA A 100 -10.13 -5.81 -1.20
C ALA A 100 -11.25 -6.09 -2.22
N GLU A 101 -11.20 -7.23 -2.91
CA GLU A 101 -12.26 -7.67 -3.83
C GLU A 101 -13.61 -7.81 -3.12
N SER A 102 -13.63 -8.43 -1.93
CA SER A 102 -14.83 -8.58 -1.11
C SER A 102 -15.43 -7.24 -0.68
N ALA A 103 -14.60 -6.18 -0.57
CA ALA A 103 -15.05 -4.82 -0.33
C ALA A 103 -15.55 -4.10 -1.60
N GLY A 104 -15.41 -4.71 -2.78
CA GLY A 104 -15.93 -4.21 -4.07
C GLY A 104 -14.88 -3.55 -4.96
N PHE A 105 -13.59 -3.61 -4.64
CA PHE A 105 -12.53 -3.08 -5.51
C PHE A 105 -12.27 -4.01 -6.70
N ASN A 106 -12.03 -3.42 -7.88
CA ASN A 106 -11.74 -4.14 -9.13
C ASN A 106 -10.25 -4.51 -9.20
N GLU A 107 -9.85 -5.45 -8.34
CA GLU A 107 -8.45 -5.89 -8.25
C GLU A 107 -8.05 -6.83 -9.41
N LEU A 108 -6.82 -6.66 -9.91
CA LEU A 108 -6.20 -7.68 -10.74
C LEU A 108 -5.83 -8.88 -9.86
N GLN A 109 -6.36 -10.07 -10.22
CA GLN A 109 -6.15 -11.32 -9.46
C GLN A 109 -4.75 -11.92 -9.71
N VAL A 110 -3.71 -11.09 -9.56
CA VAL A 110 -2.31 -11.49 -9.71
C VAL A 110 -1.62 -11.33 -8.35
N PRO A 111 -1.38 -12.45 -7.63
CA PRO A 111 -0.67 -12.41 -6.35
C PRO A 111 0.70 -11.74 -6.49
N GLY A 112 1.04 -10.85 -5.56
CA GLY A 112 2.32 -10.12 -5.59
C GLY A 112 3.53 -11.07 -5.62
N GLN A 113 3.47 -12.20 -4.91
CA GLN A 113 4.52 -13.22 -4.92
C GLN A 113 4.73 -13.83 -6.31
N GLU A 114 3.64 -14.09 -7.05
CA GLU A 114 3.72 -14.63 -8.41
C GLU A 114 4.28 -13.59 -9.39
N LEU A 115 3.85 -12.33 -9.28
CA LEU A 115 4.39 -11.24 -10.06
C LEU A 115 5.90 -11.09 -9.87
N LEU A 116 6.38 -11.12 -8.63
CA LEU A 116 7.81 -11.04 -8.29
C LEU A 116 8.58 -12.23 -8.86
N ARG A 117 8.04 -13.44 -8.72
CA ARG A 117 8.63 -14.67 -9.25
C ARG A 117 8.77 -14.63 -10.78
N MET A 118 7.72 -14.24 -11.49
CA MET A 118 7.71 -14.13 -12.94
C MET A 118 8.65 -13.05 -13.45
N GLY A 119 8.76 -11.93 -12.70
CA GLY A 119 9.66 -10.81 -13.02
C GLY A 119 11.11 -11.00 -12.58
N GLY A 120 11.46 -12.09 -11.89
CA GLY A 120 12.81 -12.32 -11.36
C GLY A 120 13.23 -11.27 -10.34
N SER A 121 12.30 -10.79 -9.51
CA SER A 121 12.56 -9.75 -8.51
C SER A 121 13.08 -10.34 -7.20
N ASP A 122 14.08 -9.70 -6.61
CA ASP A 122 14.63 -10.06 -5.29
C ASP A 122 13.87 -9.44 -4.11
N VAL A 123 12.82 -8.67 -4.34
CA VAL A 123 11.99 -8.08 -3.29
C VAL A 123 11.31 -9.20 -2.49
N LYS A 124 11.48 -9.15 -1.17
CA LYS A 124 10.82 -10.11 -0.26
C LYS A 124 9.41 -9.62 0.03
N LEU A 125 8.43 -10.52 -0.09
CA LEU A 125 7.02 -10.23 0.24
C LEU A 125 6.58 -11.09 1.43
N VAL A 126 6.08 -10.46 2.49
CA VAL A 126 5.69 -11.11 3.75
C VAL A 126 4.25 -10.74 4.09
N SER A 127 3.38 -11.75 4.16
CA SER A 127 1.95 -11.60 4.44
C SER A 127 1.62 -11.65 5.94
N GLY A 128 0.43 -11.20 6.29
CA GLY A 128 -0.21 -11.45 7.59
C GLY A 128 0.19 -10.50 8.72
N MET A 129 0.95 -9.45 8.43
CA MET A 129 1.35 -8.48 9.46
C MET A 129 0.17 -7.62 9.89
N MET A 130 -0.32 -7.80 11.13
CA MET A 130 -1.52 -7.14 11.67
C MET A 130 -2.73 -7.32 10.73
N ALA A 131 -2.95 -8.56 10.27
CA ALA A 131 -3.93 -8.84 9.23
C ALA A 131 -5.35 -8.51 9.66
N GLU A 132 -5.70 -8.75 10.92
CA GLU A 132 -7.05 -8.47 11.45
C GLU A 132 -7.33 -6.97 11.48
N GLU A 133 -6.39 -6.18 12.01
CA GLU A 133 -6.50 -4.72 12.05
C GLU A 133 -6.57 -4.13 10.63
N CYS A 134 -5.86 -4.73 9.68
CA CYS A 134 -5.92 -4.30 8.29
C CYS A 134 -7.25 -4.65 7.62
N ARG A 135 -7.83 -5.83 7.88
CA ARG A 135 -9.19 -6.18 7.42
C ARG A 135 -10.26 -5.26 8.03
N GLN A 136 -10.09 -4.87 9.28
CA GLN A 136 -11.02 -3.95 9.93
C GLN A 136 -11.10 -2.60 9.21
N LEU A 137 -10.03 -2.13 8.56
CA LEU A 137 -10.06 -0.88 7.77
C LEU A 137 -11.08 -0.94 6.63
N PHE A 138 -11.28 -2.11 6.00
CA PHE A 138 -12.32 -2.28 4.99
C PHE A 138 -13.72 -2.18 5.63
N GLN A 139 -13.92 -2.72 6.82
CA GLN A 139 -15.20 -2.59 7.55
C GLN A 139 -15.47 -1.13 7.93
N GLU A 140 -14.46 -0.41 8.43
CA GLU A 140 -14.57 1.02 8.72
C GLU A 140 -14.96 1.82 7.47
N TRP A 141 -14.38 1.48 6.30
CA TRP A 141 -14.71 2.13 5.03
C TRP A 141 -16.11 1.76 4.52
N LEU A 142 -16.51 0.48 4.62
CA LEU A 142 -17.84 0.01 4.20
C LEU A 142 -18.97 0.65 5.00
N ALA A 143 -18.71 1.02 6.25
CA ALA A 143 -19.66 1.73 7.11
C ALA A 143 -19.92 3.18 6.64
N ASN A 144 -19.10 3.76 5.77
CA ASN A 144 -19.30 5.12 5.25
C ASN A 144 -20.30 5.09 4.07
N PRO A 145 -21.50 5.70 4.19
CA PRO A 145 -22.52 5.71 3.13
C PRO A 145 -22.08 6.51 1.88
N ASN A 146 -21.12 7.42 2.03
CA ASN A 146 -20.61 8.27 0.95
C ASN A 146 -19.31 7.74 0.33
N ARG A 147 -18.94 6.48 0.62
CA ARG A 147 -17.74 5.86 0.04
C ARG A 147 -17.81 5.80 -1.48
N LYS A 148 -16.65 5.95 -2.12
CA LYS A 148 -16.50 5.78 -3.57
C LYS A 148 -15.57 4.60 -3.84
N VAL A 149 -16.07 3.66 -4.66
CA VAL A 149 -15.29 2.53 -5.21
C VAL A 149 -14.74 2.95 -6.58
N TYR A 150 -13.58 2.46 -6.96
CA TYR A 150 -12.98 2.59 -8.29
C TYR A 150 -12.38 1.26 -8.75
#